data_5d7aff50537c70a1aad5d186d984f934
#
_entry.id   5d7aff50537c70a1aad5d186d984f934
#
_cell.length_a   1.000
_cell.length_b   1.000
_cell.length_c   1.000
_cell.angle_alpha   90.00
_cell.angle_beta   90.00
_cell.angle_gamma   90.00
#
_symmetry.space_group_name_H-M   'P 1'
#
loop_
_entity.id
_entity.type
_entity.pdbx_description
1 polymer ?
#
loop_
_entity_poly.entity_id
_entity_poly.type
_entity_poly.pdbx_seq_one_letter_code
_entity_poly.pdbx_strand_id
1 'polypeptide(L)'
;HDTKRGEDVRARLAVLSEIPETWAEFVELFLRMASIPNRLFGYFLAQTLAGAGPIEPARMHAYAEKAMREASDDTTWTAPNLSYETAVHQAVDAAYQDPQLRGAWDELNQLITPPAWSNSLGQKLVQITMPGVPDFYQGTELWEDSLVDPDNRRPVDFADRLRLVQSLHDNPPKIDESGAAKLWIT
;
A
#
# COMPACT_ATOMS: atom_id res chain seq x y z
N HIS A 1 -5.35 0.26 14.91
CA HIS A 1 -6.02 0.75 13.69
C HIS A 1 -5.50 2.13 13.27
N ASP A 2 -4.73 2.74 14.12
CA ASP A 2 -4.18 4.09 13.91
C ASP A 2 -2.85 4.10 13.15
N THR A 3 -2.47 2.96 12.59
CA THR A 3 -1.33 2.91 11.69
C THR A 3 -1.71 3.56 10.36
N LYS A 4 -0.88 4.47 9.87
CA LYS A 4 -1.13 5.17 8.59
C LYS A 4 -1.13 4.24 7.36
N ARG A 5 -0.76 2.98 7.56
CA ARG A 5 -0.64 1.95 6.53
C ARG A 5 -1.10 0.61 7.09
N GLY A 6 -1.93 -0.12 6.36
CA GLY A 6 -2.41 -1.45 6.70
C GLY A 6 -1.29 -2.49 6.86
N GLU A 7 -1.64 -3.68 7.33
CA GLU A 7 -0.64 -4.72 7.62
C GLU A 7 0.09 -5.20 6.35
N ASP A 8 -0.63 -5.38 5.24
CA ASP A 8 -0.04 -5.83 3.98
C ASP A 8 0.78 -4.73 3.31
N VAL A 9 0.36 -3.46 3.41
CA VAL A 9 1.18 -2.32 2.99
C VAL A 9 2.53 -2.31 3.72
N ARG A 10 2.55 -2.59 5.04
CA ARG A 10 3.79 -2.67 5.81
C ARG A 10 4.63 -3.89 5.42
N ALA A 11 3.99 -5.03 5.16
CA ALA A 11 4.67 -6.23 4.68
C ALA A 11 5.39 -5.99 3.34
N ARG A 12 4.76 -5.24 2.42
CA ARG A 12 5.35 -4.81 1.14
C ARG A 12 6.52 -3.87 1.36
N LEU A 13 6.37 -2.85 2.21
CA LEU A 13 7.44 -1.90 2.50
C LEU A 13 8.65 -2.53 3.17
N ALA A 14 8.47 -3.59 3.96
CA ALA A 14 9.58 -4.32 4.57
C ALA A 14 10.53 -4.93 3.52
N VAL A 15 10.00 -5.36 2.36
CA VAL A 15 10.82 -5.91 1.26
C VAL A 15 11.80 -4.89 0.69
N LEU A 16 11.48 -3.59 0.73
CA LEU A 16 12.35 -2.55 0.17
C LEU A 16 13.73 -2.50 0.83
N SER A 17 13.83 -2.92 2.09
CA SER A 17 15.12 -3.02 2.78
C SER A 17 16.02 -4.15 2.29
N GLU A 18 15.47 -5.12 1.57
CA GLU A 18 16.19 -6.24 0.98
C GLU A 18 16.64 -5.97 -0.47
N ILE A 19 16.10 -4.90 -1.08
CA ILE A 19 16.40 -4.47 -2.46
C ILE A 19 16.74 -2.97 -2.52
N PRO A 20 17.69 -2.49 -1.70
CA PRO A 20 17.91 -1.05 -1.52
C PRO A 20 18.35 -0.33 -2.80
N GLU A 21 19.12 -0.98 -3.67
CA GLU A 21 19.57 -0.40 -4.93
C GLU A 21 18.40 -0.18 -5.90
N THR A 22 17.59 -1.22 -6.13
CA THR A 22 16.40 -1.12 -7.00
C THR A 22 15.40 -0.10 -6.46
N TRP A 23 15.23 -0.06 -5.13
CA TRP A 23 14.38 0.94 -4.49
C TRP A 23 14.92 2.36 -4.72
N ALA A 24 16.22 2.59 -4.55
CA ALA A 24 16.84 3.89 -4.78
C ALA A 24 16.67 4.35 -6.24
N GLU A 25 16.88 3.45 -7.22
CA GLU A 25 16.68 3.73 -8.64
C GLU A 25 15.23 4.17 -8.95
N PHE A 26 14.24 3.47 -8.40
CA PHE A 26 12.84 3.85 -8.55
C PHE A 26 12.54 5.22 -7.93
N VAL A 27 13.02 5.48 -6.72
CA VAL A 27 12.83 6.77 -6.04
C VAL A 27 13.45 7.91 -6.83
N GLU A 28 14.68 7.75 -7.31
CA GLU A 28 15.35 8.77 -8.10
C GLU A 28 14.62 9.05 -9.42
N LEU A 29 14.15 8.01 -10.09
CA LEU A 29 13.34 8.14 -11.29
C LEU A 29 12.06 8.92 -10.99
N PHE A 30 11.31 8.52 -9.96
CA PHE A 30 10.07 9.15 -9.57
C PHE A 30 10.29 10.64 -9.22
N LEU A 31 11.25 10.95 -8.35
CA LEU A 31 11.54 12.33 -7.95
C LEU A 31 12.00 13.22 -9.09
N ARG A 32 12.67 12.66 -10.09
CA ARG A 32 13.11 13.41 -11.28
C ARG A 32 11.93 13.72 -12.22
N MET A 33 11.05 12.75 -12.45
CA MET A 33 9.97 12.86 -13.45
C MET A 33 8.72 13.53 -12.89
N ALA A 34 8.40 13.28 -11.64
CA ALA A 34 7.22 13.82 -10.98
C ALA A 34 7.36 15.31 -10.56
N SER A 35 8.57 15.85 -10.55
CA SER A 35 8.84 17.27 -10.29
C SER A 35 8.19 17.84 -9.02
N ILE A 36 8.14 17.07 -7.93
CA ILE A 36 7.54 17.51 -6.67
C ILE A 36 8.43 18.54 -5.99
N PRO A 37 7.88 19.70 -5.55
CA PRO A 37 8.68 20.74 -4.89
C PRO A 37 9.33 20.27 -3.59
N ASN A 38 8.60 19.50 -2.77
CA ASN A 38 9.10 18.91 -1.53
C ASN A 38 9.57 17.46 -1.79
N ARG A 39 10.89 17.25 -1.84
CA ARG A 39 11.48 15.93 -2.12
C ARG A 39 11.18 14.89 -1.01
N LEU A 40 11.03 15.32 0.25
CA LEU A 40 10.67 14.41 1.33
C LEU A 40 9.24 13.88 1.16
N PHE A 41 8.32 14.76 0.78
CA PHE A 41 6.96 14.34 0.46
C PHE A 41 6.92 13.47 -0.81
N GLY A 42 7.76 13.76 -1.80
CA GLY A 42 7.94 12.90 -2.98
C GLY A 42 8.42 11.49 -2.62
N TYR A 43 9.37 11.37 -1.72
CA TYR A 43 9.83 10.07 -1.19
C TYR A 43 8.69 9.32 -0.47
N PHE A 44 7.91 10.03 0.32
CA PHE A 44 6.73 9.47 0.98
C PHE A 44 5.68 8.94 -0.01
N LEU A 45 5.43 9.67 -1.13
CA LEU A 45 4.54 9.20 -2.20
C LEU A 45 5.10 7.97 -2.91
N ALA A 46 6.40 7.93 -3.20
CA ALA A 46 7.05 6.75 -3.77
C ALA A 46 6.87 5.52 -2.87
N GLN A 47 7.06 5.67 -1.55
CA GLN A 47 6.77 4.60 -0.58
C GLN A 47 5.29 4.19 -0.60
N THR A 48 4.38 5.14 -0.77
CA THR A 48 2.94 4.84 -0.81
C THR A 48 2.59 4.01 -2.04
N LEU A 49 3.14 4.37 -3.21
CA LEU A 49 2.98 3.59 -4.45
C LEU A 49 3.52 2.16 -4.31
N ALA A 50 4.72 2.00 -3.74
CA ALA A 50 5.31 0.68 -3.52
C ALA A 50 4.50 -0.16 -2.51
N GLY A 51 4.03 0.46 -1.43
CA GLY A 51 3.34 -0.21 -0.34
C GLY A 51 1.90 -0.59 -0.66
N ALA A 52 1.15 0.30 -1.31
CA ALA A 52 -0.24 0.05 -1.68
C ALA A 52 -0.40 -0.77 -2.98
N GLY A 53 0.72 -1.05 -3.68
CA GLY A 53 0.67 -1.80 -4.93
C GLY A 53 -0.14 -1.07 -6.01
N PRO A 54 -0.89 -1.79 -6.85
CA PRO A 54 -1.70 -1.21 -7.91
C PRO A 54 -2.96 -0.51 -7.36
N ILE A 55 -2.73 0.57 -6.57
CA ILE A 55 -3.80 1.39 -5.99
C ILE A 55 -4.53 2.19 -7.09
N GLU A 56 -5.84 2.33 -6.95
CA GLU A 56 -6.66 3.16 -7.84
C GLU A 56 -6.27 4.65 -7.77
N PRO A 57 -6.19 5.37 -8.91
CA PRO A 57 -5.77 6.78 -8.94
C PRO A 57 -6.54 7.67 -7.97
N ALA A 58 -7.88 7.51 -7.90
CA ALA A 58 -8.72 8.30 -7.01
C ALA A 58 -8.36 8.11 -5.52
N ARG A 59 -8.02 6.89 -5.11
CA ARG A 59 -7.56 6.61 -3.74
C ARG A 59 -6.21 7.26 -3.47
N MET A 60 -5.29 7.18 -4.44
CA MET A 60 -3.96 7.79 -4.30
C MET A 60 -4.05 9.31 -4.18
N HIS A 61 -4.88 9.97 -4.99
CA HIS A 61 -5.13 11.41 -4.90
C HIS A 61 -5.72 11.81 -3.55
N ALA A 62 -6.76 11.11 -3.08
CA ALA A 62 -7.39 11.39 -1.79
C ALA A 62 -6.41 11.21 -0.62
N TYR A 63 -5.59 10.17 -0.68
CA TYR A 63 -4.56 9.94 0.33
C TYR A 63 -3.46 11.01 0.30
N ALA A 64 -2.96 11.38 -0.87
CA ALA A 64 -1.96 12.43 -1.03
C ALA A 64 -2.45 13.78 -0.48
N GLU A 65 -3.69 14.16 -0.79
CA GLU A 65 -4.31 15.39 -0.27
C GLU A 65 -4.36 15.38 1.26
N LYS A 66 -4.88 14.30 1.84
CA LYS A 66 -4.91 14.16 3.28
C LYS A 66 -3.52 14.23 3.90
N ALA A 67 -2.57 13.45 3.35
CA ALA A 67 -1.22 13.36 3.88
C ALA A 67 -0.48 14.69 3.87
N MET A 68 -0.53 15.45 2.75
CA MET A 68 0.16 16.73 2.66
C MET A 68 -0.43 17.80 3.58
N ARG A 69 -1.77 17.82 3.74
CA ARG A 69 -2.44 18.77 4.65
C ARG A 69 -2.23 18.43 6.12
N GLU A 70 -2.14 17.14 6.47
CA GLU A 70 -1.86 16.69 7.84
C GLU A 70 -0.37 16.82 8.22
N ALA A 71 0.54 16.70 7.26
CA ALA A 71 1.96 16.99 7.47
C ALA A 71 2.18 18.46 7.89
N SER A 72 1.36 19.37 7.35
CA SER A 72 1.38 20.80 7.68
C SER A 72 2.70 21.51 7.37
N ASP A 73 3.50 20.98 6.44
CA ASP A 73 4.76 21.55 6.03
C ASP A 73 4.56 22.67 4.99
N ASP A 74 3.92 22.34 3.87
CA ASP A 74 3.76 23.22 2.70
C ASP A 74 2.31 23.66 2.48
N THR A 75 1.33 22.93 3.06
CA THR A 75 -0.12 23.18 2.95
C THR A 75 -0.83 22.66 4.19
N THR A 76 -1.99 23.23 4.53
CA THR A 76 -2.80 22.79 5.68
C THR A 76 -4.29 22.80 5.34
N TRP A 77 -5.13 22.20 6.18
CA TRP A 77 -6.59 22.27 6.04
C TRP A 77 -7.15 23.67 6.13
N THR A 78 -6.52 24.53 6.94
CA THR A 78 -6.99 25.90 7.20
C THR A 78 -6.32 26.96 6.33
N ALA A 79 -5.19 26.62 5.70
CA ALA A 79 -4.44 27.51 4.81
C ALA A 79 -3.87 26.68 3.63
N PRO A 80 -4.74 26.26 2.70
CA PRO A 80 -4.30 25.44 1.57
C PRO A 80 -3.41 26.22 0.60
N ASN A 81 -2.30 25.62 0.21
CA ASN A 81 -1.38 26.11 -0.82
C ASN A 81 -1.71 25.43 -2.16
N LEU A 82 -2.59 26.03 -2.93
CA LEU A 82 -3.11 25.43 -4.17
C LEU A 82 -2.02 25.12 -5.20
N SER A 83 -0.95 25.91 -5.28
CA SER A 83 0.13 25.67 -6.22
C SER A 83 0.93 24.40 -5.83
N TYR A 84 1.19 24.21 -4.56
CA TYR A 84 1.84 23.01 -4.04
C TYR A 84 0.94 21.77 -4.21
N GLU A 85 -0.33 21.87 -3.82
CA GLU A 85 -1.31 20.77 -3.97
C GLU A 85 -1.45 20.33 -5.43
N THR A 86 -1.51 21.29 -6.36
CA THR A 86 -1.57 21.01 -7.80
C THR A 86 -0.31 20.25 -8.26
N ALA A 87 0.87 20.65 -7.82
CA ALA A 87 2.11 19.97 -8.18
C ALA A 87 2.14 18.51 -7.63
N VAL A 88 1.65 18.30 -6.42
CA VAL A 88 1.53 16.96 -5.83
C VAL A 88 0.56 16.09 -6.64
N HIS A 89 -0.60 16.62 -7.01
CA HIS A 89 -1.57 15.87 -7.85
C HIS A 89 -1.02 15.55 -9.23
N GLN A 90 -0.29 16.47 -9.85
CA GLN A 90 0.40 16.21 -11.12
C GLN A 90 1.46 15.11 -11.00
N ALA A 91 2.16 15.04 -9.87
CA ALA A 91 3.12 13.99 -9.61
C ALA A 91 2.44 12.61 -9.43
N VAL A 92 1.27 12.59 -8.79
CA VAL A 92 0.45 11.37 -8.74
C VAL A 92 0.02 10.97 -10.15
N ASP A 93 -0.51 11.91 -10.95
CA ASP A 93 -0.91 11.63 -12.33
C ASP A 93 0.24 11.07 -13.16
N ALA A 94 1.45 11.62 -13.01
CA ALA A 94 2.64 11.16 -13.73
C ALA A 94 2.94 9.67 -13.47
N ALA A 95 2.73 9.18 -12.25
CA ALA A 95 2.93 7.77 -11.93
C ALA A 95 2.01 6.82 -12.72
N TYR A 96 0.83 7.30 -13.12
CA TYR A 96 -0.14 6.51 -13.89
C TYR A 96 -0.06 6.73 -15.40
N GLN A 97 0.31 7.93 -15.82
CA GLN A 97 0.22 8.37 -17.22
C GLN A 97 1.55 8.33 -17.95
N ASP A 98 2.67 8.53 -17.26
CA ASP A 98 3.98 8.45 -17.88
C ASP A 98 4.40 6.99 -18.07
N PRO A 99 4.65 6.54 -19.33
CA PRO A 99 4.96 5.13 -19.60
C PRO A 99 6.22 4.63 -18.90
N GLN A 100 7.23 5.48 -18.71
CA GLN A 100 8.49 5.10 -18.06
C GLN A 100 8.28 4.91 -16.55
N LEU A 101 7.60 5.85 -15.89
CA LEU A 101 7.27 5.73 -14.47
C LEU A 101 6.35 4.55 -14.20
N ARG A 102 5.33 4.38 -15.03
CA ARG A 102 4.39 3.27 -14.92
C ARG A 102 5.11 1.93 -15.09
N GLY A 103 5.97 1.80 -16.10
CA GLY A 103 6.77 0.60 -16.30
C GLY A 103 7.66 0.26 -15.12
N ALA A 104 8.40 1.24 -14.61
CA ALA A 104 9.25 1.05 -13.43
C ALA A 104 8.46 0.69 -12.17
N TRP A 105 7.27 1.28 -11.98
CA TRP A 105 6.40 0.94 -10.87
C TRP A 105 5.83 -0.49 -10.99
N ASP A 106 5.41 -0.89 -12.19
CA ASP A 106 4.91 -2.24 -12.45
C ASP A 106 6.01 -3.30 -12.23
N GLU A 107 7.24 -3.05 -12.68
CA GLU A 107 8.40 -3.91 -12.42
C GLU A 107 8.70 -4.03 -10.92
N LEU A 108 8.72 -2.91 -10.19
CA LEU A 108 8.91 -2.91 -8.75
C LEU A 108 7.80 -3.72 -8.05
N ASN A 109 6.53 -3.54 -8.45
CA ASN A 109 5.41 -4.30 -7.89
C ASN A 109 5.55 -5.81 -8.12
N GLN A 110 5.96 -6.24 -9.32
CA GLN A 110 6.21 -7.65 -9.60
C GLN A 110 7.31 -8.24 -8.70
N LEU A 111 8.36 -7.46 -8.45
CA LEU A 111 9.49 -7.89 -7.63
C LEU A 111 9.10 -8.02 -6.14
N ILE A 112 8.36 -7.05 -5.59
CA ILE A 112 8.06 -7.01 -4.15
C ILE A 112 6.84 -7.84 -3.75
N THR A 113 5.91 -8.13 -4.65
CA THR A 113 4.64 -8.79 -4.32
C THR A 113 4.81 -10.20 -3.73
N PRO A 114 5.58 -11.14 -4.33
CA PRO A 114 5.70 -12.48 -3.76
C PRO A 114 6.37 -12.50 -2.36
N PRO A 115 7.50 -11.82 -2.11
CA PRO A 115 8.08 -11.78 -0.77
C PRO A 115 7.20 -11.02 0.23
N ALA A 116 6.43 -10.02 -0.21
CA ALA A 116 5.48 -9.32 0.64
C ALA A 116 4.35 -10.24 1.12
N TRP A 117 3.82 -11.09 0.24
CA TRP A 117 2.85 -12.11 0.64
C TRP A 117 3.43 -13.08 1.67
N SER A 118 4.68 -13.51 1.50
CA SER A 118 5.37 -14.36 2.47
C SER A 118 5.50 -13.66 3.84
N ASN A 119 5.90 -12.39 3.85
CA ASN A 119 5.98 -11.58 5.07
C ASN A 119 4.61 -11.45 5.75
N SER A 120 3.56 -11.18 4.95
CA SER A 120 2.19 -11.04 5.45
C SER A 120 1.67 -12.32 6.09
N LEU A 121 1.88 -13.47 5.44
CA LEU A 121 1.50 -14.79 5.99
C LEU A 121 2.25 -15.07 7.30
N GLY A 122 3.57 -14.82 7.33
CA GLY A 122 4.37 -14.99 8.55
C GLY A 122 3.90 -14.09 9.69
N GLN A 123 3.62 -12.82 9.41
CA GLN A 123 3.08 -11.88 10.39
C GLN A 123 1.70 -12.32 10.90
N LYS A 124 0.81 -12.76 10.01
CA LYS A 124 -0.51 -13.25 10.38
C LYS A 124 -0.41 -14.50 11.27
N LEU A 125 0.44 -15.44 10.92
CA LEU A 125 0.67 -16.64 11.73
C LEU A 125 1.19 -16.29 13.13
N VAL A 126 2.17 -15.39 13.23
CA VAL A 126 2.67 -14.91 14.54
C VAL A 126 1.55 -14.23 15.32
N GLN A 127 0.75 -13.38 14.68
CA GLN A 127 -0.35 -12.65 15.31
C GLN A 127 -1.36 -13.60 15.98
N ILE A 128 -1.73 -14.70 15.32
CA ILE A 128 -2.75 -15.65 15.84
C ILE A 128 -2.18 -16.66 16.82
N THR A 129 -0.86 -16.91 16.83
CA THR A 129 -0.22 -17.94 17.69
C THR A 129 0.51 -17.38 18.88
N MET A 130 0.84 -16.08 18.90
CA MET A 130 1.53 -15.45 20.02
C MET A 130 0.61 -15.33 21.26
N PRO A 131 1.16 -15.36 22.48
CA PRO A 131 0.38 -15.13 23.71
C PRO A 131 -0.24 -13.74 23.70
N GLY A 132 -1.52 -13.64 24.09
CA GLY A 132 -2.26 -12.39 24.18
C GLY A 132 -3.61 -12.45 23.49
N VAL A 133 -4.20 -11.29 23.25
CA VAL A 133 -5.45 -11.14 22.49
C VAL A 133 -5.11 -10.36 21.22
N PRO A 134 -5.03 -11.03 20.06
CA PRO A 134 -4.69 -10.36 18.82
C PRO A 134 -5.82 -9.41 18.37
N ASP A 135 -5.43 -8.26 17.81
CA ASP A 135 -6.36 -7.32 17.18
C ASP A 135 -6.40 -7.60 15.68
N PHE A 136 -7.60 -7.91 15.17
CA PHE A 136 -7.86 -8.13 13.76
C PHE A 136 -8.75 -7.02 13.22
N TYR A 137 -8.27 -6.28 12.24
CA TYR A 137 -9.11 -5.33 11.55
C TYR A 137 -9.94 -6.05 10.46
N GLN A 138 -11.17 -5.59 10.26
CA GLN A 138 -12.07 -6.16 9.25
C GLN A 138 -11.43 -6.15 7.86
N GLY A 139 -11.54 -7.24 7.15
CA GLY A 139 -11.00 -7.39 5.79
C GLY A 139 -9.58 -7.93 5.72
N THR A 140 -8.84 -7.97 6.84
CA THR A 140 -7.43 -8.38 6.85
C THR A 140 -7.20 -9.89 6.79
N GLU A 141 -8.25 -10.68 6.71
CA GLU A 141 -8.21 -12.11 6.41
C GLU A 141 -7.86 -12.42 4.93
N LEU A 142 -8.00 -11.43 4.03
CA LEU A 142 -7.45 -11.46 2.67
C LEU A 142 -6.35 -10.40 2.53
N TRP A 143 -5.76 -10.26 1.32
CA TRP A 143 -4.82 -9.16 1.07
C TRP A 143 -5.55 -7.82 1.21
N GLU A 144 -5.01 -6.93 2.05
CA GLU A 144 -5.63 -5.64 2.36
C GLU A 144 -4.59 -4.52 2.33
N ASP A 145 -4.46 -3.90 1.16
CA ASP A 145 -3.52 -2.80 0.90
C ASP A 145 -4.13 -1.44 1.24
N SER A 146 -4.83 -1.35 2.38
CA SER A 146 -5.43 -0.10 2.84
C SER A 146 -4.41 0.86 3.42
N LEU A 147 -4.68 2.13 3.18
CA LEU A 147 -4.00 3.26 3.80
C LEU A 147 -4.80 3.77 5.01
N VAL A 148 -4.45 4.93 5.54
CA VAL A 148 -5.15 5.52 6.71
C VAL A 148 -6.60 5.88 6.38
N ASP A 149 -7.42 5.97 7.42
CA ASP A 149 -8.79 6.48 7.34
C ASP A 149 -8.93 7.71 6.40
N PRO A 150 -9.93 7.76 5.49
CA PRO A 150 -11.06 6.83 5.36
C PRO A 150 -10.80 5.60 4.45
N ASP A 151 -9.63 5.45 3.84
CA ASP A 151 -9.33 4.37 2.90
C ASP A 151 -9.51 2.97 3.51
N ASN A 152 -9.17 2.79 4.78
CA ASN A 152 -9.34 1.54 5.52
C ASN A 152 -10.79 1.26 5.97
N ARG A 153 -11.74 2.13 5.64
CA ARG A 153 -13.19 1.95 5.94
C ARG A 153 -14.01 1.55 4.71
N ARG A 154 -13.36 1.10 3.67
CA ARG A 154 -14.05 0.57 2.49
C ARG A 154 -14.92 -0.64 2.88
N PRO A 155 -16.08 -0.82 2.25
CA PRO A 155 -16.93 -1.99 2.51
C PRO A 155 -16.20 -3.31 2.30
N VAL A 156 -16.41 -4.25 3.21
CA VAL A 156 -15.85 -5.60 3.13
C VAL A 156 -16.90 -6.52 2.51
N ASP A 157 -16.54 -7.25 1.46
CA ASP A 157 -17.41 -8.29 0.86
C ASP A 157 -17.35 -9.59 1.69
N PHE A 158 -18.19 -9.68 2.70
CA PHE A 158 -18.29 -10.88 3.53
C PHE A 158 -18.90 -12.08 2.79
N ALA A 159 -19.71 -11.85 1.75
CA ALA A 159 -20.28 -12.93 0.96
C ALA A 159 -19.21 -13.65 0.14
N ASP A 160 -18.26 -12.89 -0.43
CA ASP A 160 -17.11 -13.44 -1.14
C ASP A 160 -16.21 -14.26 -0.21
N ARG A 161 -15.91 -13.71 0.96
CA ARG A 161 -15.12 -14.41 1.99
C ARG A 161 -15.76 -15.72 2.43
N LEU A 162 -17.07 -15.73 2.63
CA LEU A 162 -17.79 -16.95 2.99
C LEU A 162 -17.70 -18.00 1.87
N ARG A 163 -17.81 -17.59 0.60
CA ARG A 163 -17.64 -18.50 -0.54
C ARG A 163 -16.22 -19.08 -0.59
N LEU A 164 -15.21 -18.25 -0.35
CA LEU A 164 -13.82 -18.68 -0.30
C LEU A 164 -13.59 -19.69 0.83
N VAL A 165 -14.07 -19.40 2.05
CA VAL A 165 -13.99 -20.35 3.19
C VAL A 165 -14.61 -21.69 2.84
N GLN A 166 -15.80 -21.70 2.20
CA GLN A 166 -16.48 -22.93 1.79
C GLN A 166 -15.71 -23.72 0.71
N SER A 167 -14.83 -23.06 -0.04
CA SER A 167 -14.01 -23.71 -1.06
C SER A 167 -12.66 -24.21 -0.53
N LEU A 168 -12.27 -23.83 0.71
CA LEU A 168 -11.02 -24.27 1.31
C LEU A 168 -11.10 -25.76 1.72
N HIS A 169 -9.96 -26.43 1.60
CA HIS A 169 -9.77 -27.84 1.93
C HIS A 169 -8.63 -27.98 2.95
N ASP A 170 -8.35 -29.20 3.38
CA ASP A 170 -7.28 -29.50 4.36
C ASP A 170 -5.87 -29.15 3.86
N ASN A 171 -5.67 -29.09 2.55
CA ASN A 171 -4.39 -28.69 1.97
C ASN A 171 -4.33 -27.17 1.80
N PRO A 172 -3.19 -26.55 2.13
CA PRO A 172 -3.00 -25.11 1.95
C PRO A 172 -3.16 -24.71 0.48
N PRO A 173 -3.91 -23.64 0.20
CA PRO A 173 -4.05 -23.12 -1.16
C PRO A 173 -2.73 -22.48 -1.64
N LYS A 174 -2.66 -22.21 -2.94
CA LYS A 174 -1.52 -21.47 -3.50
C LYS A 174 -1.47 -20.05 -2.92
N ILE A 175 -0.24 -19.53 -2.81
CA ILE A 175 -0.02 -18.12 -2.49
C ILE A 175 -0.11 -17.36 -3.81
N ASP A 176 -1.22 -16.66 -4.00
CA ASP A 176 -1.53 -15.87 -5.20
C ASP A 176 -2.39 -14.65 -4.86
N GLU A 177 -2.83 -13.92 -5.86
CA GLU A 177 -3.63 -12.71 -5.74
C GLU A 177 -5.00 -12.90 -5.06
N SER A 178 -5.51 -14.12 -4.98
CA SER A 178 -6.80 -14.41 -4.35
C SER A 178 -6.83 -14.16 -2.84
N GLY A 179 -5.66 -14.20 -2.19
CA GLY A 179 -5.54 -14.12 -0.73
C GLY A 179 -6.04 -15.37 0.01
N ALA A 180 -6.42 -16.43 -0.72
CA ALA A 180 -6.96 -17.66 -0.12
C ALA A 180 -5.98 -18.29 0.88
N ALA A 181 -4.67 -18.19 0.64
CA ALA A 181 -3.64 -18.65 1.57
C ALA A 181 -3.68 -17.90 2.91
N LYS A 182 -3.93 -16.59 2.89
CA LYS A 182 -4.04 -15.78 4.12
C LYS A 182 -5.31 -16.13 4.88
N LEU A 183 -6.44 -16.27 4.17
CA LEU A 183 -7.70 -16.70 4.76
C LEU A 183 -7.59 -18.11 5.39
N TRP A 184 -6.85 -19.03 4.74
CA TRP A 184 -6.68 -20.40 5.22
C TRP A 184 -5.93 -20.47 6.56
N ILE A 185 -5.00 -19.57 6.83
CA ILE A 185 -4.26 -19.51 8.10
C ILE A 185 -4.98 -18.67 9.17
N THR A 186 -5.96 -17.85 8.80
CA THR A 186 -6.73 -16.99 9.71
C THR A 186 -7.92 -17.73 10.29
#